data_87aca6f02af096595db4bebbfeafdf5b
#
_entry.id   87aca6f02af096595db4bebbfeafdf5b
#
_cell.length_a   1.000
_cell.length_b   1.000
_cell.length_c   1.000
_cell.angle_alpha   90.00
_cell.angle_beta   90.00
_cell.angle_gamma   90.00
#
_symmetry.space_group_name_H-M   'P 1'
#
loop_
_entity.id
_entity.type
_entity.pdbx_description
1 polymer ?
#
loop_
_entity_poly.entity_id
_entity_poly.type
_entity_poly.pdbx_seq_one_letter_code
_entity_poly.pdbx_strand_id
1 'polypeptide(L)'
;MEYQTISLRETEGNLVKRIAEQWMLVAAGDQTGYNMMTASWGGTGEMWGTDVAVAVVRPTRYTYEFLERADHFTLSFFNKDWKQRVHSVCGSQSGRSVDKAAATGLTPIFDHSSVRFEQAELTLCLRKIYVSDVNPKGFLDPAIAKWYEGDYHRMYVGAVEAVLKKIG
;
A
#
# COMPACT_ATOMS: atom_id res chain seq x y z
N MET A 1 -14.34 -4.96 16.21
CA MET A 1 -14.40 -5.69 14.91
C MET A 1 -13.37 -6.81 14.95
N GLU A 2 -13.67 -7.92 14.32
CA GLU A 2 -12.85 -9.13 14.40
C GLU A 2 -12.11 -9.35 13.07
N TYR A 3 -10.85 -9.78 13.15
CA TYR A 3 -10.00 -10.09 12.00
C TYR A 3 -9.48 -11.51 12.15
N GLN A 4 -9.41 -12.21 11.04
CA GLN A 4 -8.74 -13.49 10.93
C GLN A 4 -7.38 -13.29 10.25
N THR A 5 -6.33 -13.86 10.83
CA THR A 5 -5.04 -13.98 10.13
C THR A 5 -5.11 -15.18 9.19
N ILE A 6 -4.79 -14.95 7.93
CA ILE A 6 -4.75 -15.97 6.89
C ILE A 6 -3.38 -15.94 6.18
N SER A 7 -3.07 -16.97 5.40
CA SER A 7 -1.94 -16.95 4.49
C SER A 7 -2.24 -16.06 3.27
N LEU A 8 -1.21 -15.44 2.67
CA LEU A 8 -1.36 -14.77 1.39
C LEU A 8 -1.92 -15.71 0.32
N ARG A 9 -1.51 -16.98 0.36
CA ARG A 9 -1.92 -18.04 -0.59
C ARG A 9 -3.38 -18.48 -0.42
N GLU A 10 -3.99 -18.16 0.72
CA GLU A 10 -5.42 -18.41 1.01
C GLU A 10 -6.30 -17.17 0.70
N THR A 11 -5.69 -16.09 0.20
CA THR A 11 -6.45 -14.88 -0.16
C THR A 11 -7.39 -15.18 -1.33
N GLU A 12 -8.67 -15.03 -1.08
CA GLU A 12 -9.70 -15.24 -2.09
C GLU A 12 -9.69 -14.14 -3.16
N GLY A 13 -10.04 -14.52 -4.37
CA GLY A 13 -10.18 -13.63 -5.51
C GLY A 13 -8.88 -13.39 -6.26
N ASN A 14 -8.96 -12.54 -7.27
CA ASN A 14 -7.85 -12.20 -8.14
C ASN A 14 -7.11 -10.98 -7.60
N LEU A 15 -5.90 -11.16 -7.09
CA LEU A 15 -5.08 -10.08 -6.52
C LEU A 15 -4.68 -9.02 -7.55
N VAL A 16 -4.47 -9.40 -8.82
CA VAL A 16 -4.21 -8.42 -9.89
C VAL A 16 -5.42 -7.51 -10.06
N LYS A 17 -6.62 -8.09 -10.07
CA LYS A 17 -7.87 -7.30 -10.15
C LYS A 17 -8.07 -6.43 -8.92
N ARG A 18 -7.75 -6.92 -7.72
CA ARG A 18 -7.78 -6.09 -6.50
C ARG A 18 -6.88 -4.87 -6.64
N ILE A 19 -5.64 -5.06 -7.05
CA ILE A 19 -4.67 -3.96 -7.20
C ILE A 19 -5.11 -2.99 -8.29
N ALA A 20 -5.51 -3.49 -9.46
CA ALA A 20 -5.84 -2.66 -10.62
C ALA A 20 -7.18 -1.94 -10.50
N GLU A 21 -8.19 -2.56 -9.88
CA GLU A 21 -9.56 -2.06 -9.85
C GLU A 21 -10.00 -1.57 -8.46
N GLN A 22 -9.67 -2.30 -7.37
CA GLN A 22 -9.99 -1.83 -6.02
C GLN A 22 -9.00 -0.77 -5.53
N TRP A 23 -7.76 -0.85 -6.00
CA TRP A 23 -6.59 -0.08 -5.60
C TRP A 23 -6.13 -0.41 -4.18
N MET A 24 -4.89 -0.09 -3.91
CA MET A 24 -4.29 -0.25 -2.58
C MET A 24 -4.26 1.08 -1.84
N LEU A 25 -4.48 1.05 -0.54
CA LEU A 25 -4.05 2.10 0.35
C LEU A 25 -2.70 1.68 0.94
N VAL A 26 -1.63 2.31 0.49
CA VAL A 26 -0.28 2.14 1.03
C VAL A 26 -0.13 3.04 2.23
N ALA A 27 0.25 2.49 3.40
CA ALA A 27 0.44 3.26 4.61
C ALA A 27 1.72 2.85 5.34
N ALA A 28 2.37 3.83 5.96
CA ALA A 28 3.56 3.63 6.79
C ALA A 28 3.62 4.64 7.91
N GLY A 29 4.33 4.29 8.98
CA GLY A 29 4.49 5.09 10.18
C GLY A 29 3.87 4.44 11.41
N ASP A 30 3.85 5.19 12.50
CA ASP A 30 3.42 4.75 13.82
C ASP A 30 2.56 5.81 14.53
N GLN A 31 2.34 5.62 15.83
CA GLN A 31 1.55 6.54 16.67
C GLN A 31 2.11 7.97 16.72
N THR A 32 3.39 8.16 16.46
CA THR A 32 4.05 9.47 16.46
C THR A 32 3.88 10.22 15.16
N GLY A 33 3.55 9.49 14.08
CA GLY A 33 3.27 10.04 12.76
C GLY A 33 3.18 8.96 11.70
N TYR A 34 2.18 9.08 10.86
CA TYR A 34 1.93 8.16 9.74
C TYR A 34 1.33 8.89 8.55
N ASN A 35 1.40 8.27 7.40
CA ASN A 35 0.66 8.75 6.24
C ASN A 35 0.23 7.58 5.35
N MET A 36 -0.74 7.85 4.46
CA MET A 36 -1.25 6.89 3.51
C MET A 36 -1.50 7.53 2.15
N MET A 37 -1.48 6.71 1.11
CA MET A 37 -1.78 7.11 -0.26
C MET A 37 -2.41 5.98 -1.07
N THR A 38 -3.18 6.34 -2.07
CA THR A 38 -3.69 5.39 -3.06
C THR A 38 -2.59 4.99 -4.05
N ALA A 39 -2.47 3.70 -4.32
CA ALA A 39 -1.65 3.13 -5.37
C ALA A 39 -2.42 2.04 -6.13
N SER A 40 -2.17 1.93 -7.44
CA SER A 40 -2.78 0.92 -8.31
C SER A 40 -1.74 0.09 -9.07
N TRP A 41 -0.47 0.29 -8.76
CA TRP A 41 0.64 -0.46 -9.36
C TRP A 41 1.40 -1.22 -8.29
N GLY A 42 1.67 -2.47 -8.58
CA GLY A 42 2.36 -3.38 -7.68
C GLY A 42 2.00 -4.82 -7.98
N GLY A 43 2.21 -5.68 -7.04
CA GLY A 43 1.94 -7.11 -7.19
C GLY A 43 2.16 -7.89 -5.90
N THR A 44 1.82 -9.16 -5.97
CA THR A 44 2.14 -10.15 -4.94
C THR A 44 2.77 -11.36 -5.61
N GLY A 45 3.63 -12.06 -4.91
CA GLY A 45 4.30 -13.24 -5.43
C GLY A 45 5.23 -13.87 -4.42
N GLU A 46 6.17 -14.64 -4.93
CA GLU A 46 7.24 -15.23 -4.13
C GLU A 46 8.59 -14.73 -4.63
N MET A 47 9.45 -14.29 -3.72
CA MET A 47 10.84 -13.94 -3.98
C MET A 47 11.68 -14.38 -2.79
N TRP A 48 12.86 -14.93 -3.08
CA TRP A 48 13.81 -15.38 -2.04
C TRP A 48 13.23 -16.38 -1.02
N GLY A 49 12.34 -17.26 -1.48
CA GLY A 49 11.67 -18.25 -0.62
C GLY A 49 10.65 -17.66 0.35
N THR A 50 10.13 -16.48 0.05
CA THR A 50 9.21 -15.73 0.92
C THR A 50 8.06 -15.15 0.11
N ASP A 51 6.85 -15.22 0.66
CA ASP A 51 5.70 -14.52 0.10
C ASP A 51 5.92 -13.01 0.24
N VAL A 52 5.82 -12.29 -0.86
CA VAL A 52 6.07 -10.85 -0.93
C VAL A 52 4.91 -10.07 -1.53
N ALA A 53 4.83 -8.80 -1.16
CA ALA A 53 4.04 -7.83 -1.89
C ALA A 53 4.90 -6.63 -2.27
N VAL A 54 4.57 -6.03 -3.43
CA VAL A 54 5.32 -4.93 -4.02
C VAL A 54 4.39 -3.73 -4.16
N ALA A 55 4.85 -2.58 -3.72
CA ALA A 55 4.24 -1.29 -4.02
C ALA A 55 5.27 -0.36 -4.65
N VAL A 56 4.83 0.49 -5.57
CA VAL A 56 5.67 1.51 -6.18
C VAL A 56 5.13 2.89 -5.87
N VAL A 57 6.00 3.77 -5.38
CA VAL A 57 5.63 5.10 -4.88
C VAL A 57 6.54 6.15 -5.49
N ARG A 58 5.95 7.24 -6.00
CA ARG A 58 6.74 8.37 -6.52
C ARG A 58 7.36 9.15 -5.36
N PRO A 59 8.63 9.60 -5.48
CA PRO A 59 9.31 10.39 -4.44
C PRO A 59 8.58 11.71 -4.09
N THR A 60 7.73 12.21 -4.99
CA THR A 60 6.92 13.40 -4.78
C THR A 60 5.76 13.21 -3.79
N ARG A 61 5.41 11.97 -3.47
CA ARG A 61 4.30 11.66 -2.54
C ARG A 61 4.76 11.78 -1.09
N TYR A 62 3.95 12.39 -0.23
CA TYR A 62 4.29 12.55 1.19
C TYR A 62 4.47 11.20 1.91
N THR A 63 3.73 10.16 1.54
CA THR A 63 3.88 8.80 2.08
C THR A 63 5.28 8.22 1.83
N TYR A 64 5.97 8.67 0.78
CA TYR A 64 7.35 8.28 0.49
C TYR A 64 8.28 8.52 1.70
N GLU A 65 8.17 9.67 2.36
CA GLU A 65 9.01 10.00 3.53
C GLU A 65 8.81 9.04 4.69
N PHE A 66 7.58 8.54 4.87
CA PHE A 66 7.27 7.55 5.90
C PHE A 66 7.79 6.17 5.53
N LEU A 67 7.66 5.76 4.27
CA LEU A 67 8.21 4.50 3.76
C LEU A 67 9.73 4.44 3.86
N GLU A 68 10.43 5.55 3.63
CA GLU A 68 11.88 5.59 3.77
C GLU A 68 12.33 5.36 5.22
N ARG A 69 11.63 5.92 6.19
CA ARG A 69 11.98 5.83 7.61
C ARG A 69 11.51 4.55 8.29
N ALA A 70 10.40 3.97 7.84
CA ALA A 70 9.80 2.80 8.47
C ALA A 70 10.41 1.50 7.95
N ASP A 71 10.55 0.51 8.82
CA ASP A 71 10.91 -0.85 8.43
C ASP A 71 9.70 -1.67 7.95
N HIS A 72 8.50 -1.22 8.31
CA HIS A 72 7.24 -1.89 7.99
C HIS A 72 6.26 -0.93 7.30
N PHE A 73 5.38 -1.51 6.48
CA PHE A 73 4.28 -0.80 5.83
C PHE A 73 3.10 -1.73 5.61
N THR A 74 1.96 -1.17 5.29
CA THR A 74 0.75 -1.95 5.02
C THR A 74 0.16 -1.64 3.64
N LEU A 75 -0.50 -2.64 3.06
CA LEU A 75 -1.35 -2.51 1.88
C LEU A 75 -2.77 -2.91 2.29
N SER A 76 -3.68 -1.96 2.29
CA SER A 76 -5.08 -2.18 2.66
C SER A 76 -6.00 -2.09 1.47
N PHE A 77 -7.00 -2.97 1.42
CA PHE A 77 -8.06 -3.02 0.42
C PHE A 77 -9.41 -2.81 1.09
N PHE A 78 -10.30 -2.13 0.40
CA PHE A 78 -11.60 -1.75 0.92
C PHE A 78 -12.73 -2.32 0.06
N ASN A 79 -13.86 -2.63 0.69
CA ASN A 79 -15.08 -2.98 -0.01
C ASN A 79 -15.66 -1.76 -0.77
N LYS A 80 -16.75 -1.98 -1.50
CA LYS A 80 -17.37 -0.95 -2.35
C LYS A 80 -17.81 0.29 -1.58
N ASP A 81 -18.26 0.15 -0.33
CA ASP A 81 -18.78 1.25 0.47
C ASP A 81 -17.69 2.22 0.90
N TRP A 82 -16.49 1.72 1.14
CA TRP A 82 -15.34 2.50 1.58
C TRP A 82 -14.42 2.94 0.45
N LYS A 83 -14.35 2.17 -0.63
CA LYS A 83 -13.41 2.37 -1.72
C LYS A 83 -13.41 3.80 -2.26
N GLN A 84 -14.58 4.29 -2.68
CA GLN A 84 -14.67 5.63 -3.27
C GLN A 84 -14.30 6.71 -2.27
N ARG A 85 -14.81 6.62 -1.05
CA ARG A 85 -14.55 7.58 0.02
C ARG A 85 -13.06 7.68 0.36
N VAL A 86 -12.38 6.54 0.48
CA VAL A 86 -10.94 6.48 0.79
C VAL A 86 -10.11 7.03 -0.36
N HIS A 87 -10.32 6.52 -1.56
CA HIS A 87 -9.43 6.81 -2.68
C HIS A 87 -9.66 8.17 -3.32
N SER A 88 -10.86 8.77 -3.18
CA SER A 88 -11.09 10.17 -3.61
C SER A 88 -10.23 11.16 -2.81
N VAL A 89 -9.98 10.91 -1.54
CA VAL A 89 -9.12 11.74 -0.69
C VAL A 89 -7.65 11.30 -0.80
N CYS A 90 -7.38 10.02 -0.55
CA CYS A 90 -6.00 9.52 -0.46
C CYS A 90 -5.25 9.49 -1.80
N GLY A 91 -5.97 9.50 -2.93
CA GLY A 91 -5.41 9.58 -4.27
C GLY A 91 -5.14 10.99 -4.77
N SER A 92 -5.89 12.00 -4.28
CA SER A 92 -5.86 13.37 -4.82
C SER A 92 -5.25 14.40 -3.87
N GLN A 93 -5.26 14.18 -2.55
CA GLN A 93 -4.83 15.15 -1.56
C GLN A 93 -3.52 14.73 -0.89
N SER A 94 -2.71 15.74 -0.47
CA SER A 94 -1.48 15.49 0.28
C SER A 94 -1.75 15.44 1.78
N GLY A 95 -1.13 14.49 2.46
CA GLY A 95 -1.14 14.42 3.94
C GLY A 95 -0.38 15.57 4.62
N ARG A 96 0.33 16.42 3.85
CA ARG A 96 0.92 17.67 4.37
C ARG A 96 -0.14 18.74 4.66
N SER A 97 -1.26 18.70 3.96
CA SER A 97 -2.32 19.70 4.04
C SER A 97 -3.64 19.18 4.59
N VAL A 98 -3.82 17.86 4.64
CA VAL A 98 -5.08 17.22 5.06
C VAL A 98 -4.80 16.06 5.98
N ASP A 99 -5.51 15.99 7.11
CA ASP A 99 -5.63 14.76 7.89
C ASP A 99 -6.53 13.79 7.11
N LYS A 100 -5.88 12.85 6.42
CA LYS A 100 -6.57 11.91 5.55
C LYS A 100 -7.44 10.91 6.33
N ALA A 101 -7.03 10.53 7.54
CA ALA A 101 -7.83 9.64 8.37
C ALA A 101 -9.15 10.32 8.78
N ALA A 102 -9.07 11.54 9.30
CA ALA A 102 -10.26 12.32 9.66
C ALA A 102 -11.14 12.59 8.42
N ALA A 103 -10.56 13.00 7.29
CA ALA A 103 -11.30 13.33 6.08
C ALA A 103 -12.02 12.12 5.45
N THR A 104 -11.46 10.92 5.60
CA THR A 104 -12.06 9.68 5.10
C THR A 104 -12.95 8.98 6.14
N GLY A 105 -12.80 9.29 7.42
CA GLY A 105 -13.42 8.57 8.54
C GLY A 105 -12.75 7.22 8.83
N LEU A 106 -11.50 7.03 8.38
CA LEU A 106 -10.72 5.85 8.70
C LEU A 106 -10.21 5.92 10.14
N THR A 107 -10.29 4.80 10.85
CA THR A 107 -9.77 4.64 12.20
C THR A 107 -8.42 3.94 12.14
N PRO A 108 -7.30 4.62 12.46
CA PRO A 108 -5.99 3.99 12.47
C PRO A 108 -5.84 3.02 13.64
N ILE A 109 -5.21 1.89 13.37
CA ILE A 109 -4.79 0.89 14.35
C ILE A 109 -3.28 0.70 14.20
N PHE A 110 -2.56 0.78 15.30
CA PHE A 110 -1.10 0.66 15.33
C PHE A 110 -0.71 -0.68 15.93
N ASP A 111 -0.51 -1.65 15.06
CA ASP A 111 -0.03 -2.99 15.37
C ASP A 111 0.84 -3.51 14.20
N HIS A 112 1.37 -4.72 14.31
CA HIS A 112 2.26 -5.28 13.27
C HIS A 112 3.36 -4.30 12.82
N SER A 113 3.89 -3.52 13.77
CA SER A 113 4.97 -2.54 13.55
C SER A 113 4.65 -1.44 12.52
N SER A 114 3.38 -1.19 12.21
CA SER A 114 2.94 -0.17 11.27
C SER A 114 1.50 0.29 11.56
N VAL A 115 0.96 1.14 10.69
CA VAL A 115 -0.42 1.60 10.75
C VAL A 115 -1.28 0.81 9.76
N ARG A 116 -2.45 0.39 10.20
CA ARG A 116 -3.54 -0.15 9.37
C ARG A 116 -4.87 0.50 9.73
N PHE A 117 -5.95 0.16 9.03
CA PHE A 117 -7.23 0.83 9.22
C PHE A 117 -8.36 -0.17 9.51
N GLU A 118 -9.16 0.14 10.53
CA GLU A 118 -10.26 -0.70 10.99
C GLU A 118 -11.30 -1.03 9.91
N GLN A 119 -11.47 -0.16 8.93
CA GLN A 119 -12.46 -0.31 7.87
C GLN A 119 -11.98 -1.17 6.69
N ALA A 120 -10.70 -1.53 6.67
CA ALA A 120 -10.15 -2.37 5.60
C ALA A 120 -10.77 -3.78 5.62
N GLU A 121 -11.13 -4.28 4.44
CA GLU A 121 -11.59 -5.66 4.22
C GLU A 121 -10.42 -6.66 4.30
N LEU A 122 -9.28 -6.26 3.75
CA LEU A 122 -8.05 -7.04 3.72
C LEU A 122 -6.87 -6.11 3.93
N THR A 123 -5.94 -6.50 4.80
CA THR A 123 -4.68 -5.78 5.02
C THR A 123 -3.51 -6.74 4.97
N LEU A 124 -2.50 -6.43 4.16
CA LEU A 124 -1.21 -7.08 4.16
C LEU A 124 -0.26 -6.27 5.05
N CYS A 125 0.29 -6.89 6.08
CA CYS A 125 1.31 -6.32 6.96
C CYS A 125 2.68 -6.79 6.47
N LEU A 126 3.55 -5.85 6.14
CA LEU A 126 4.74 -6.10 5.37
C LEU A 126 5.98 -5.56 6.06
N ARG A 127 7.03 -6.38 6.15
CA ARG A 127 8.37 -5.93 6.53
C ARG A 127 9.17 -5.62 5.26
N LYS A 128 9.65 -4.41 5.15
CA LYS A 128 10.45 -3.95 3.99
C LYS A 128 11.75 -4.75 3.91
N ILE A 129 11.98 -5.43 2.79
CA ILE A 129 13.15 -6.30 2.59
C ILE A 129 14.01 -5.89 1.40
N TYR A 130 13.45 -5.10 0.47
CA TYR A 130 14.21 -4.59 -0.67
C TYR A 130 13.61 -3.28 -1.18
N VAL A 131 14.45 -2.37 -1.62
CA VAL A 131 14.06 -1.14 -2.30
C VAL A 131 14.91 -0.92 -3.54
N SER A 132 14.29 -0.38 -4.60
CA SER A 132 15.00 -0.02 -5.82
C SER A 132 14.25 1.08 -6.56
N ASP A 133 14.99 2.00 -7.15
CA ASP A 133 14.37 2.99 -8.03
C ASP A 133 14.14 2.39 -9.42
N VAL A 134 13.01 2.73 -10.03
CA VAL A 134 12.75 2.39 -11.43
C VAL A 134 13.75 3.14 -12.29
N ASN A 135 14.64 2.41 -12.96
CA ASN A 135 15.66 2.98 -13.83
C ASN A 135 15.11 3.14 -15.26
N PRO A 136 15.00 4.37 -15.79
CA PRO A 136 14.49 4.59 -17.14
C PRO A 136 15.30 3.93 -18.25
N LYS A 137 16.60 3.66 -18.00
CA LYS A 137 17.45 2.91 -18.93
C LYS A 137 17.06 1.43 -19.08
N GLY A 138 16.26 0.93 -18.14
CA GLY A 138 15.71 -0.44 -18.17
C GLY A 138 14.41 -0.56 -18.96
N PHE A 139 13.84 0.52 -19.47
CA PHE A 139 12.61 0.45 -20.26
C PHE A 139 12.89 -0.10 -21.66
N LEU A 140 12.43 -1.30 -21.92
CA LEU A 140 12.53 -1.95 -23.23
C LEU A 140 11.36 -1.58 -24.14
N ASP A 141 10.20 -1.22 -23.54
CA ASP A 141 9.05 -0.68 -24.24
C ASP A 141 9.04 0.85 -24.12
N PRO A 142 9.22 1.60 -25.21
CA PRO A 142 9.22 3.07 -25.17
C PRO A 142 7.87 3.65 -24.74
N ALA A 143 6.77 2.90 -24.85
CA ALA A 143 5.45 3.37 -24.42
C ALA A 143 5.36 3.57 -22.89
N ILE A 144 6.26 2.98 -22.10
CA ILE A 144 6.30 3.16 -20.63
C ILE A 144 6.72 4.59 -20.28
N ALA A 145 7.56 5.23 -21.07
CA ALA A 145 8.09 6.57 -20.79
C ALA A 145 6.97 7.63 -20.65
N LYS A 146 5.81 7.44 -21.31
CA LYS A 146 4.66 8.35 -21.22
C LYS A 146 4.06 8.49 -19.81
N TRP A 147 4.38 7.57 -18.91
CA TRP A 147 3.89 7.59 -17.54
C TRP A 147 4.72 8.47 -16.61
N TYR A 148 5.86 9.00 -17.09
CA TYR A 148 6.83 9.69 -16.26
C TYR A 148 7.26 11.03 -16.84
N GLU A 149 7.48 11.99 -15.95
CA GLU A 149 8.08 13.29 -16.22
C GLU A 149 9.37 13.47 -15.39
N GLY A 150 10.16 12.36 -15.24
CA GLY A 150 11.37 12.34 -14.43
C GLY A 150 11.16 11.94 -12.97
N ASP A 151 9.92 11.75 -12.55
CA ASP A 151 9.50 11.36 -11.19
C ASP A 151 9.33 9.84 -11.04
N TYR A 152 10.34 9.09 -11.43
CA TYR A 152 10.31 7.62 -11.44
C TYR A 152 9.98 7.06 -10.07
N HIS A 153 9.17 5.98 -10.05
CA HIS A 153 8.79 5.32 -8.82
C HIS A 153 9.99 4.67 -8.12
N ARG A 154 9.93 4.66 -6.81
CA ARG A 154 10.69 3.75 -5.96
C ARG A 154 9.84 2.52 -5.67
N MET A 155 10.43 1.35 -5.87
CA MET A 155 9.83 0.05 -5.59
C MET A 155 10.14 -0.36 -4.15
N TYR A 156 9.14 -0.76 -3.42
CA TYR A 156 9.24 -1.34 -2.08
C TYR A 156 8.76 -2.78 -2.14
N VAL A 157 9.64 -3.72 -1.84
CA VAL A 157 9.30 -5.13 -1.70
C VAL A 157 9.21 -5.44 -0.21
N GLY A 158 8.06 -5.90 0.23
CA GLY A 158 7.82 -6.30 1.61
C GLY A 158 7.59 -7.80 1.73
N ALA A 159 8.28 -8.46 2.67
CA ALA A 159 7.91 -9.80 3.11
C ALA A 159 6.56 -9.74 3.82
N VAL A 160 5.65 -10.63 3.47
CA VAL A 160 4.33 -10.71 4.09
C VAL A 160 4.46 -11.39 5.44
N GLU A 161 4.25 -10.65 6.53
CA GLU A 161 4.30 -11.16 7.89
C GLU A 161 2.92 -11.54 8.42
N ALA A 162 1.88 -10.84 7.98
CA ALA A 162 0.49 -11.18 8.27
C ALA A 162 -0.44 -10.71 7.16
N VAL A 163 -1.50 -11.44 6.93
CA VAL A 163 -2.65 -11.03 6.12
C VAL A 163 -3.89 -11.05 7.01
N LEU A 164 -4.46 -9.88 7.22
CA LEU A 164 -5.62 -9.69 8.09
C LEU A 164 -6.88 -9.54 7.23
N LYS A 165 -7.76 -10.53 7.31
CA LYS A 165 -9.07 -10.53 6.65
C LYS A 165 -10.13 -10.18 7.68
N LYS A 166 -10.96 -9.19 7.39
CA LYS A 166 -12.09 -8.80 8.25
C LYS A 166 -13.16 -9.88 8.24
N ILE A 167 -13.68 -10.23 9.43
CA ILE A 167 -14.77 -11.18 9.62
C ILE A 167 -16.06 -10.40 9.92
N GLY A 168 -17.12 -10.71 9.18
CA GLY A 168 -18.46 -10.14 9.38
C GLY A 168 -18.73 -8.85 8.64
#